data_a30bde07af6cebe84e0bdb78c615fd25
#
_entry.id   a30bde07af6cebe84e0bdb78c615fd25
#
_cell.length_a   1.000
_cell.length_b   1.000
_cell.length_c   1.000
_cell.angle_alpha   90.00
_cell.angle_beta   90.00
_cell.angle_gamma   90.00
#
_symmetry.space_group_name_H-M   'P 1'
#
loop_
_entity.id
_entity.type
_entity.pdbx_description
1 polymer ?
#
loop_
_entity_poly.entity_id
_entity_poly.type
_entity_poly.pdbx_seq_one_letter_code
_entity_poly.pdbx_strand_id
1 'polypeptide(L)'
;MRIGIVCPYSFDAHGGVQVHVMDLAGELFRRGHEVQVLAPASQDTELPDWVTSAGDSIAIPYNGSVARLNFGALVARRARRWLDAGDFDILHIHEPITPSVGMLALQAATGPVVGTFHAAMDRSLARELLSPATVPLMEKLSARIAVS
;
A
#
# COMPACT_ATOMS: atom_id res chain seq x y z
N MET A 1 -4.88 9.95 16.22
CA MET A 1 -3.66 9.80 15.39
C MET A 1 -4.01 10.04 13.94
N ARG A 2 -3.05 10.53 13.17
CA ARG A 2 -3.12 10.64 11.70
C ARG A 2 -2.50 9.39 11.11
N ILE A 3 -3.32 8.59 10.41
CA ILE A 3 -2.94 7.29 9.88
C ILE A 3 -2.99 7.33 8.36
N GLY A 4 -1.87 7.04 7.71
CA GLY A 4 -1.82 6.81 6.27
C GLY A 4 -1.92 5.32 5.96
N ILE A 5 -2.79 4.91 5.04
CA ILE A 5 -2.87 3.53 4.57
C ILE A 5 -2.51 3.51 3.09
N VAL A 6 -1.65 2.58 2.68
CA VAL A 6 -1.28 2.40 1.26
C VAL A 6 -1.76 1.03 0.79
N CYS A 7 -2.60 1.04 -0.25
CA CYS A 7 -3.06 -0.14 -0.95
C CYS A 7 -2.31 -0.28 -2.28
N PRO A 8 -1.66 -1.41 -2.57
CA PRO A 8 -0.93 -1.59 -3.83
C PRO A 8 -1.86 -1.81 -5.02
N TYR A 9 -3.07 -2.32 -4.77
CA TYR A 9 -4.03 -2.71 -5.81
C TYR A 9 -5.00 -1.59 -6.14
N SER A 10 -5.33 -1.48 -7.44
CA SER A 10 -6.21 -0.43 -7.95
C SER A 10 -7.64 -0.55 -7.41
N PHE A 11 -8.22 0.60 -7.07
CA PHE A 11 -9.63 0.72 -6.68
C PHE A 11 -10.58 0.71 -7.89
N ASP A 12 -10.07 0.64 -9.12
CA ASP A 12 -10.87 0.40 -10.33
C ASP A 12 -11.45 -1.03 -10.37
N ALA A 13 -10.90 -1.94 -9.57
CA ALA A 13 -11.32 -3.32 -9.49
C ALA A 13 -11.64 -3.72 -8.05
N HIS A 14 -12.60 -4.64 -7.90
CA HIS A 14 -12.91 -5.23 -6.60
C HIS A 14 -11.88 -6.34 -6.28
N GLY A 15 -11.45 -6.40 -5.03
CA GLY A 15 -10.55 -7.43 -4.53
C GLY A 15 -10.54 -7.46 -3.01
N GLY A 16 -10.15 -8.59 -2.44
CA GLY A 16 -10.16 -8.79 -0.98
C GLY A 16 -9.30 -7.77 -0.21
N VAL A 17 -8.14 -7.40 -0.76
CA VAL A 17 -7.27 -6.41 -0.12
C VAL A 17 -7.89 -5.02 -0.16
N GLN A 18 -8.50 -4.61 -1.28
CA GLN A 18 -9.18 -3.33 -1.41
C GLN A 18 -10.35 -3.21 -0.41
N VAL A 19 -11.19 -4.24 -0.32
CA VAL A 19 -12.28 -4.30 0.65
C VAL A 19 -11.74 -4.22 2.07
N HIS A 20 -10.70 -5.00 2.39
CA HIS A 20 -10.07 -4.97 3.71
C HIS A 20 -9.52 -3.57 4.07
N VAL A 21 -8.89 -2.88 3.12
CA VAL A 21 -8.37 -1.51 3.33
C VAL A 21 -9.50 -0.54 3.64
N MET A 22 -10.61 -0.63 2.90
CA MET A 22 -11.79 0.23 3.13
C MET A 22 -12.44 -0.04 4.49
N ASP A 23 -12.60 -1.31 4.86
CA ASP A 23 -13.16 -1.70 6.16
C ASP A 23 -12.26 -1.26 7.31
N LEU A 24 -10.94 -1.44 7.17
CA LEU A 24 -9.97 -0.98 8.16
C LEU A 24 -10.01 0.53 8.34
N ALA A 25 -10.05 1.30 7.24
CA ALA A 25 -10.17 2.74 7.30
C ALA A 25 -11.45 3.18 8.03
N GLY A 26 -12.59 2.54 7.69
CA GLY A 26 -13.87 2.78 8.35
C GLY A 26 -13.83 2.51 9.86
N GLU A 27 -13.20 1.42 10.26
CA GLU A 27 -13.03 1.08 11.68
C GLU A 27 -12.15 2.09 12.42
N LEU A 28 -11.05 2.53 11.80
CA LEU A 28 -10.17 3.53 12.39
C LEU A 28 -10.87 4.90 12.52
N PHE A 29 -11.70 5.31 11.54
CA PHE A 29 -12.55 6.49 11.67
C PHE A 29 -13.50 6.38 12.85
N ARG A 30 -14.17 5.23 13.03
CA ARG A 30 -15.07 5.00 14.18
C ARG A 30 -14.34 5.10 15.52
N ARG A 31 -13.06 4.78 15.56
CA ARG A 31 -12.19 4.91 16.74
C ARG A 31 -11.67 6.33 16.96
N GLY A 32 -12.04 7.29 16.12
CA GLY A 32 -11.66 8.69 16.25
C GLY A 32 -10.29 9.05 15.67
N HIS A 33 -9.75 8.23 14.76
CA HIS A 33 -8.52 8.56 14.05
C HIS A 33 -8.80 9.34 12.76
N GLU A 34 -7.84 10.17 12.35
CA GLU A 34 -7.80 10.76 11.01
C GLU A 34 -7.12 9.75 10.07
N VAL A 35 -7.80 9.37 9.00
CA VAL A 35 -7.29 8.35 8.07
C VAL A 35 -7.27 8.88 6.65
N GLN A 36 -6.19 8.63 5.94
CA GLN A 36 -6.10 8.83 4.49
C GLN A 36 -5.57 7.57 3.83
N VAL A 37 -6.06 7.28 2.63
CA VAL A 37 -5.64 6.12 1.84
C VAL A 37 -5.01 6.57 0.53
N LEU A 38 -3.91 5.95 0.15
CA LEU A 38 -3.28 6.08 -1.16
C LEU A 38 -3.41 4.76 -1.92
N ALA A 39 -3.98 4.79 -3.10
CA ALA A 39 -4.13 3.61 -3.96
C ALA A 39 -4.12 4.00 -5.43
N PRO A 40 -3.74 3.09 -6.35
CA PRO A 40 -3.97 3.31 -7.77
C PRO A 40 -5.47 3.43 -8.07
N ALA A 41 -5.85 4.38 -8.90
CA ALA A 41 -7.21 4.51 -9.43
C ALA A 41 -7.18 5.43 -10.66
N SER A 42 -8.02 5.14 -11.65
CA SER A 42 -8.19 6.00 -12.81
C SER A 42 -8.90 7.31 -12.45
N GLN A 43 -8.79 8.31 -13.33
CA GLN A 43 -9.44 9.61 -13.13
C GLN A 43 -10.96 9.52 -13.12
N ASP A 44 -11.52 8.49 -13.77
CA ASP A 44 -12.97 8.29 -13.88
C ASP A 44 -13.57 7.53 -12.68
N THR A 45 -12.73 7.02 -11.78
CA THR A 45 -13.17 6.29 -10.60
C THR A 45 -13.58 7.26 -9.50
N GLU A 46 -14.83 7.16 -9.06
CA GLU A 46 -15.29 7.90 -7.89
C GLU A 46 -14.63 7.37 -6.61
N LEU A 47 -13.91 8.23 -5.93
CA LEU A 47 -13.21 7.93 -4.68
C LEU A 47 -13.79 8.77 -3.54
N PRO A 48 -13.88 8.22 -2.32
CA PRO A 48 -14.13 9.04 -1.14
C PRO A 48 -13.08 10.14 -0.96
N ASP A 49 -13.42 11.25 -0.32
CA ASP A 49 -12.53 12.40 -0.12
C ASP A 49 -11.23 12.06 0.63
N TRP A 50 -11.25 11.00 1.43
CA TRP A 50 -10.09 10.49 2.18
C TRP A 50 -9.23 9.49 1.41
N VAL A 51 -9.56 9.20 0.14
CA VAL A 51 -8.76 8.36 -0.76
C VAL A 51 -8.11 9.21 -1.83
N THR A 52 -6.80 9.11 -1.96
CA THR A 52 -6.00 9.79 -2.99
C THR A 52 -5.56 8.78 -4.04
N SER A 53 -5.76 9.13 -5.31
CA SER A 53 -5.26 8.30 -6.42
C SER A 53 -3.74 8.46 -6.58
N ALA A 54 -3.05 7.33 -6.63
CA ALA A 54 -1.63 7.26 -7.02
C ALA A 54 -1.44 7.25 -8.55
N GLY A 55 -2.51 7.31 -9.32
CA GLY A 55 -2.54 7.26 -10.79
C GLY A 55 -3.05 5.93 -11.33
N ASP A 56 -3.10 5.84 -12.65
CA ASP A 56 -3.59 4.66 -13.35
C ASP A 56 -2.75 3.41 -13.04
N SER A 57 -3.38 2.26 -13.12
CA SER A 57 -2.75 0.95 -12.94
C SER A 57 -2.59 0.21 -14.25
N ILE A 58 -1.64 -0.73 -14.28
CA ILE A 58 -1.50 -1.73 -15.34
C ILE A 58 -1.87 -3.11 -14.81
N ALA A 59 -2.45 -3.94 -15.67
CA ALA A 59 -2.79 -5.32 -15.35
C ALA A 59 -1.55 -6.22 -15.46
N ILE A 60 -1.21 -6.90 -14.37
CA ILE A 60 -0.07 -7.82 -14.30
C ILE A 60 -0.60 -9.19 -13.88
N PRO A 61 -0.32 -10.27 -14.63
CA PRO A 61 -0.62 -11.63 -14.20
C PRO A 61 0.14 -11.96 -12.89
N TYR A 62 -0.59 -12.42 -11.89
CA TYR A 62 -0.01 -12.74 -10.58
C TYR A 62 -0.74 -13.92 -9.93
N ASN A 63 -0.02 -15.01 -9.65
CA ASN A 63 -0.55 -16.20 -8.96
C ASN A 63 -1.91 -16.72 -9.48
N GLY A 64 -2.07 -16.84 -10.80
CA GLY A 64 -3.31 -17.31 -11.42
C GLY A 64 -4.46 -16.29 -11.46
N SER A 65 -4.19 -15.05 -11.07
CA SER A 65 -5.10 -13.92 -11.05
C SER A 65 -4.50 -12.74 -11.83
N VAL A 66 -5.17 -11.61 -11.85
CA VAL A 66 -4.66 -10.35 -12.42
C VAL A 66 -4.57 -9.30 -11.32
N ALA A 67 -3.36 -8.88 -11.02
CA ALA A 67 -3.12 -7.74 -10.14
C ALA A 67 -3.09 -6.45 -10.97
N ARG A 68 -3.76 -5.40 -10.49
CA ARG A 68 -3.70 -4.05 -11.07
C ARG A 68 -2.85 -3.17 -10.18
N LEU A 69 -1.63 -2.91 -10.61
CA LEU A 69 -0.59 -2.20 -9.87
C LEU A 69 -0.10 -0.99 -10.67
N ASN A 70 0.55 -0.05 -9.99
CA ASN A 70 1.34 0.98 -10.64
C ASN A 70 2.72 1.11 -9.98
N PHE A 71 3.69 1.59 -10.75
CA PHE A 71 5.08 1.76 -10.32
C PHE A 71 5.78 2.80 -11.19
N GLY A 72 6.88 3.35 -10.72
CA GLY A 72 7.73 4.25 -11.49
C GLY A 72 7.89 5.64 -10.87
N ALA A 73 8.64 6.51 -11.55
CA ALA A 73 9.05 7.81 -11.02
C ALA A 73 7.89 8.75 -10.72
N LEU A 74 6.84 8.74 -11.55
CA LEU A 74 5.66 9.58 -11.33
C LEU A 74 4.87 9.11 -10.10
N VAL A 75 4.70 7.79 -9.94
CA VAL A 75 4.04 7.18 -8.78
C VAL A 75 4.84 7.47 -7.52
N ALA A 76 6.18 7.34 -7.57
CA ALA A 76 7.06 7.67 -6.45
C ALA A 76 6.92 9.14 -6.02
N ARG A 77 6.83 10.07 -6.98
CA ARG A 77 6.63 11.48 -6.69
C ARG A 77 5.25 11.76 -6.06
N ARG A 78 4.19 11.10 -6.53
CA ARG A 78 2.84 11.20 -5.95
C ARG A 78 2.81 10.66 -4.52
N ALA A 79 3.41 9.48 -4.29
CA ALA A 79 3.52 8.90 -2.96
C ALA A 79 4.25 9.84 -1.99
N ARG A 80 5.38 10.40 -2.41
CA ARG A 80 6.14 11.35 -1.58
C ARG A 80 5.32 12.59 -1.23
N ARG A 81 4.67 13.21 -2.20
CA ARG A 81 3.80 14.38 -1.95
C ARG A 81 2.67 14.06 -0.97
N TRP A 82 2.07 12.90 -1.11
CA TRP A 82 1.00 12.46 -0.22
C TRP A 82 1.51 12.23 1.21
N LEU A 83 2.69 11.64 1.37
CA LEU A 83 3.34 11.45 2.67
C LEU A 83 3.67 12.81 3.32
N ASP A 84 4.28 13.73 2.57
CA ASP A 84 4.66 15.05 3.06
C ASP A 84 3.42 15.88 3.48
N ALA A 85 2.35 15.84 2.70
CA ALA A 85 1.10 16.56 2.99
C ALA A 85 0.31 15.90 4.14
N GLY A 86 0.38 14.59 4.27
CA GLY A 86 -0.34 13.82 5.27
C GLY A 86 0.20 13.98 6.68
N ASP A 87 1.50 14.17 6.84
CA ASP A 87 2.19 14.27 8.14
C ASP A 87 1.70 13.18 9.12
N PHE A 88 1.80 11.93 8.69
CA PHE A 88 1.22 10.80 9.38
C PHE A 88 2.02 10.40 10.62
N ASP A 89 1.33 10.13 11.72
CA ASP A 89 1.92 9.53 12.93
C ASP A 89 2.36 8.10 12.69
N ILE A 90 1.62 7.38 11.82
CA ILE A 90 1.92 5.99 11.42
C ILE A 90 1.48 5.75 9.98
N LEU A 91 2.27 4.98 9.27
CA LEU A 91 1.97 4.51 7.92
C LEU A 91 1.67 3.01 7.95
N HIS A 92 0.59 2.59 7.34
CA HIS A 92 0.23 1.19 7.19
C HIS A 92 0.23 0.80 5.72
N ILE A 93 1.16 -0.07 5.32
CA ILE A 93 1.34 -0.47 3.92
C ILE A 93 0.94 -1.93 3.75
N HIS A 94 0.04 -2.18 2.80
CA HIS A 94 -0.32 -3.53 2.38
C HIS A 94 0.62 -3.98 1.26
N GLU A 95 1.13 -5.22 1.35
CA GLU A 95 2.14 -5.80 0.43
C GLU A 95 3.36 -4.89 0.22
N PRO A 96 4.09 -4.52 1.28
CA PRO A 96 5.09 -3.45 1.25
C PRO A 96 6.30 -3.71 0.36
N ILE A 97 6.52 -4.96 -0.06
CA ILE A 97 7.66 -5.37 -0.89
C ILE A 97 7.27 -5.78 -2.31
N THR A 98 5.97 -5.79 -2.63
CA THR A 98 5.52 -5.94 -4.01
C THR A 98 5.85 -4.66 -4.78
N PRO A 99 6.49 -4.74 -5.98
CA PRO A 99 6.75 -3.57 -6.82
C PRO A 99 5.46 -2.81 -7.14
N SER A 100 5.20 -1.74 -6.40
CA SER A 100 3.95 -0.98 -6.43
C SER A 100 4.13 0.35 -5.73
N VAL A 101 3.07 1.15 -5.66
CA VAL A 101 3.01 2.36 -4.84
C VAL A 101 3.36 2.07 -3.36
N GLY A 102 3.03 0.87 -2.85
CA GLY A 102 3.37 0.45 -1.49
C GLY A 102 4.88 0.41 -1.24
N MET A 103 5.63 -0.24 -2.13
CA MET A 103 7.10 -0.26 -2.05
C MET A 103 7.69 1.14 -2.14
N LEU A 104 7.20 1.99 -3.06
CA LEU A 104 7.67 3.36 -3.23
C LEU A 104 7.37 4.23 -2.00
N ALA A 105 6.21 4.06 -1.38
CA ALA A 105 5.86 4.72 -0.12
C ALA A 105 6.77 4.26 1.03
N LEU A 106 7.08 2.96 1.12
CA LEU A 106 8.01 2.42 2.12
C LEU A 106 9.41 3.00 1.95
N GLN A 107 9.90 3.10 0.71
CA GLN A 107 11.20 3.73 0.44
C GLN A 107 11.26 5.18 0.92
N ALA A 108 10.17 5.93 0.72
CA ALA A 108 10.07 7.35 1.06
C ALA A 108 9.73 7.62 2.54
N ALA A 109 9.17 6.64 3.24
CA ALA A 109 8.73 6.79 4.63
C ALA A 109 9.89 7.10 5.59
N THR A 110 9.66 8.02 6.51
CA THR A 110 10.65 8.44 7.55
C THR A 110 10.16 8.13 8.97
N GLY A 111 8.87 7.89 9.18
CA GLY A 111 8.25 7.55 10.45
C GLY A 111 7.96 6.05 10.62
N PRO A 112 7.21 5.68 11.67
CA PRO A 112 6.83 4.29 11.92
C PRO A 112 5.97 3.71 10.80
N VAL A 113 6.30 2.49 10.37
CA VAL A 113 5.57 1.77 9.30
C VAL A 113 5.15 0.40 9.78
N VAL A 114 3.87 0.08 9.57
CA VAL A 114 3.32 -1.27 9.70
C VAL A 114 3.17 -1.88 8.31
N GLY A 115 3.63 -3.10 8.11
CA GLY A 115 3.45 -3.84 6.86
C GLY A 115 2.49 -5.00 7.03
N THR A 116 1.47 -5.12 6.18
CA THR A 116 0.58 -6.29 6.13
C THR A 116 0.82 -7.09 4.85
N PHE A 117 1.03 -8.39 5.02
CA PHE A 117 1.27 -9.36 3.96
C PHE A 117 0.03 -10.25 3.79
N HIS A 118 -0.61 -10.17 2.62
CA HIS A 118 -1.84 -10.91 2.30
C HIS A 118 -1.58 -12.16 1.45
N ALA A 119 -0.47 -12.19 0.71
CA ALA A 119 -0.11 -13.35 -0.09
C ALA A 119 0.49 -14.45 0.78
N ALA A 120 0.06 -15.70 0.55
CA ALA A 120 0.75 -16.86 1.09
C ALA A 120 2.18 -16.87 0.57
N MET A 121 3.15 -16.96 1.48
CA MET A 121 4.57 -17.08 1.13
C MET A 121 4.86 -18.43 0.52
N ASP A 122 4.90 -18.50 -0.81
CA ASP A 122 5.56 -19.62 -1.45
C ASP A 122 7.10 -19.45 -1.38
N ARG A 123 7.84 -20.52 -1.73
CA ARG A 123 9.31 -20.52 -1.65
C ARG A 123 9.97 -19.47 -2.57
N SER A 124 9.29 -19.03 -3.62
CA SER A 124 9.81 -18.03 -4.56
C SER A 124 9.73 -16.65 -3.95
N LEU A 125 8.62 -16.33 -3.29
CA LEU A 125 8.42 -15.07 -2.59
C LEU A 125 9.36 -14.95 -1.38
N ALA A 126 9.56 -16.04 -0.62
CA ALA A 126 10.53 -16.08 0.47
C ALA A 126 11.96 -15.78 -0.01
N ARG A 127 12.32 -16.20 -1.21
CA ARG A 127 13.63 -15.90 -1.80
C ARG A 127 13.74 -14.44 -2.23
N GLU A 128 12.69 -13.84 -2.76
CA GLU A 128 12.63 -12.41 -3.06
C GLU A 128 12.71 -11.56 -1.79
N LEU A 129 12.03 -11.96 -0.72
CA LEU A 129 12.05 -11.30 0.58
C LEU A 129 13.44 -11.26 1.21
N LEU A 130 14.26 -12.28 0.96
CA LEU A 130 15.62 -12.40 1.46
C LEU A 130 16.65 -11.83 0.48
N SER A 131 16.22 -11.19 -0.61
CA SER A 131 17.14 -10.56 -1.54
C SER A 131 17.82 -9.35 -0.91
N PRO A 132 19.09 -9.04 -1.28
CA PRO A 132 19.78 -7.86 -0.78
C PRO A 132 19.05 -6.53 -1.03
N ALA A 133 18.15 -6.50 -2.03
CA ALA A 133 17.36 -5.32 -2.36
C ALA A 133 16.14 -5.11 -1.42
N THR A 134 15.56 -6.17 -0.89
CA THR A 134 14.35 -6.11 -0.06
C THR A 134 14.63 -6.10 1.43
N VAL A 135 15.76 -6.68 1.87
CA VAL A 135 16.13 -6.71 3.29
C VAL A 135 16.15 -5.30 3.92
N PRO A 136 16.78 -4.27 3.33
CA PRO A 136 16.76 -2.92 3.91
C PRO A 136 15.35 -2.32 4.00
N LEU A 137 14.46 -2.66 3.07
CA LEU A 137 13.06 -2.22 3.11
C LEU A 137 12.29 -2.91 4.23
N MET A 138 12.53 -4.21 4.43
CA MET A 138 11.93 -4.96 5.53
C MET A 138 12.36 -4.42 6.90
N GLU A 139 13.60 -3.96 7.04
CA GLU A 139 14.12 -3.37 8.27
C GLU A 139 13.45 -2.03 8.63
N LYS A 140 12.86 -1.32 7.65
CA LYS A 140 12.09 -0.09 7.91
C LYS A 140 10.74 -0.37 8.59
N LEU A 141 10.24 -1.60 8.54
CA LEU A 141 8.97 -1.95 9.15
C LEU A 141 9.09 -2.05 10.67
N SER A 142 8.35 -1.19 11.37
CA SER A 142 8.24 -1.21 12.84
C SER A 142 7.42 -2.40 13.35
N ALA A 143 6.44 -2.85 12.55
CA ALA A 143 5.63 -4.03 12.82
C ALA A 143 5.23 -4.74 11.52
N ARG A 144 4.94 -6.04 11.61
CA ARG A 144 4.55 -6.88 10.50
C ARG A 144 3.31 -7.68 10.86
N ILE A 145 2.34 -7.72 9.96
CA ILE A 145 1.10 -8.48 10.06
C ILE A 145 1.08 -9.48 8.92
N ALA A 146 0.86 -10.74 9.23
CA ALA A 146 0.62 -11.79 8.25
C ALA A 146 -0.85 -12.19 8.31
N VAL A 147 -1.50 -12.24 7.16
CA VAL A 147 -2.88 -12.72 7.01
C VAL A 147 -2.80 -14.04 6.25
N SER A 148 -3.29 -15.11 6.88
CA SER A 148 -3.30 -16.45 6.30
C SER A 148 -4.61 -16.75 5.59
#